data_76a9fe1b0a60b4fa014bccc8724f8799
#
_entry.id   76a9fe1b0a60b4fa014bccc8724f8799
#
_cell.length_a   1.000
_cell.length_b   1.000
_cell.length_c   1.000
_cell.angle_alpha   90.00
_cell.angle_beta   90.00
_cell.angle_gamma   90.00
#
_symmetry.space_group_name_H-M   'P 1'
#
loop_
_entity.id
_entity.type
_entity.pdbx_description
1 polymer ?
#
loop_
_entity_poly.entity_id
_entity_poly.type
_entity_poly.pdbx_seq_one_letter_code
_entity_poly.pdbx_strand_id
1 'polypeptide(L)'
;MSRLLESYVAGQWYAAPDAGTPLPSAVDGSEVARISATGIDLAEMVTYAREVGGPALSAMTFHERAGALKALALTLMAGKAEFYTLSTATGATTRDSGVDIDGGFGTLLSYASKARRELPDSTVFLDGNVEPLGKGGTFLGQHIYTSRRGVAVQINAFNFPVWGFLEKLAPAFIAGVPSIVKPRSEERRVGKECLRLCR
;
A
#
# COMPACT_ATOMS: atom_id res chain seq x y z
N MET A 1 8.26 -18.72 -23.28
CA MET A 1 6.89 -18.39 -22.78
C MET A 1 7.05 -17.34 -21.69
N SER A 2 6.30 -16.25 -21.77
CA SER A 2 6.30 -15.24 -20.71
C SER A 2 5.70 -15.80 -19.41
N ARG A 3 6.18 -15.29 -18.27
CA ARG A 3 5.77 -15.76 -16.94
C ARG A 3 4.35 -15.30 -16.61
N LEU A 4 3.47 -16.20 -16.18
CA LEU A 4 2.24 -15.82 -15.47
C LEU A 4 2.61 -15.35 -14.08
N LEU A 5 2.20 -14.13 -13.74
CA LEU A 5 2.46 -13.54 -12.42
C LEU A 5 1.45 -14.10 -11.41
N GLU A 6 1.96 -14.42 -10.23
CA GLU A 6 1.15 -14.86 -9.10
C GLU A 6 0.63 -13.67 -8.30
N SER A 7 -0.51 -13.84 -7.66
CA SER A 7 -1.05 -12.90 -6.69
C SER A 7 -0.79 -13.41 -5.26
N TYR A 8 -0.52 -12.51 -4.31
CA TYR A 8 -0.45 -12.87 -2.90
C TYR A 8 -1.82 -12.63 -2.26
N VAL A 9 -2.52 -13.70 -1.88
CA VAL A 9 -3.91 -13.66 -1.40
C VAL A 9 -4.04 -14.51 -0.13
N ALA A 10 -4.77 -14.00 0.85
CA ALA A 10 -5.07 -14.74 2.09
C ALA A 10 -3.83 -15.40 2.75
N GLY A 11 -2.68 -14.73 2.69
CA GLY A 11 -1.44 -15.21 3.31
C GLY A 11 -0.61 -16.19 2.47
N GLN A 12 -0.94 -16.42 1.19
CA GLN A 12 -0.23 -17.35 0.31
C GLN A 12 -0.15 -16.87 -1.14
N TRP A 13 0.83 -17.39 -1.88
CA TRP A 13 0.94 -17.16 -3.31
C TRP A 13 -0.11 -18.00 -4.07
N TYR A 14 -0.78 -17.36 -5.00
CA TYR A 14 -1.84 -17.94 -5.83
C TYR A 14 -1.50 -17.78 -7.31
N ALA A 15 -1.39 -18.89 -8.02
CA ALA A 15 -1.29 -18.94 -9.47
C ALA A 15 -2.68 -19.22 -10.07
N ALA A 16 -3.14 -18.34 -10.94
CA ALA A 16 -4.42 -18.55 -11.62
C ALA A 16 -4.36 -19.75 -12.56
N PRO A 17 -5.48 -20.52 -12.71
CA PRO A 17 -5.49 -21.75 -13.51
C PRO A 17 -5.55 -21.50 -15.03
N ASP A 18 -5.78 -20.27 -15.47
CA ASP A 18 -5.88 -19.90 -16.88
C ASP A 18 -4.57 -19.32 -17.45
N ALA A 19 -4.54 -19.11 -18.75
CA ALA A 19 -3.37 -18.56 -19.43
C ALA A 19 -3.12 -17.07 -19.14
N GLY A 20 -4.07 -16.39 -18.50
CA GLY A 20 -4.01 -14.96 -18.18
C GLY A 20 -4.01 -14.03 -19.39
N THR A 21 -4.08 -12.74 -19.10
CA THR A 21 -4.02 -11.66 -20.10
C THR A 21 -2.58 -11.19 -20.26
N PRO A 22 -2.07 -11.00 -21.49
CA PRO A 22 -0.72 -10.53 -21.72
C PRO A 22 -0.56 -9.06 -21.25
N LEU A 23 0.60 -8.75 -20.69
CA LEU A 23 1.07 -7.40 -20.41
C LEU A 23 2.09 -7.01 -21.47
N PRO A 24 1.74 -6.14 -22.42
CA PRO A 24 2.66 -5.70 -23.45
C PRO A 24 3.60 -4.62 -22.92
N SER A 25 4.83 -4.61 -23.43
CA SER A 25 5.76 -3.51 -23.33
C SER A 25 5.17 -2.28 -24.02
N ALA A 26 5.25 -1.11 -23.40
CA ALA A 26 4.84 0.14 -24.00
C ALA A 26 5.81 0.64 -25.09
N VAL A 27 7.01 0.05 -25.18
CA VAL A 27 8.06 0.45 -26.12
C VAL A 27 7.89 -0.24 -27.47
N ASP A 28 7.67 -1.54 -27.48
CA ASP A 28 7.69 -2.37 -28.69
C ASP A 28 6.51 -3.34 -28.80
N GLY A 29 5.63 -3.37 -27.83
CA GLY A 29 4.47 -4.28 -27.79
C GLY A 29 4.81 -5.74 -27.47
N SER A 30 6.07 -6.08 -27.21
CA SER A 30 6.46 -7.43 -26.80
C SER A 30 5.82 -7.83 -25.49
N GLU A 31 5.51 -9.12 -25.33
CA GLU A 31 4.91 -9.64 -24.11
C GLU A 31 5.93 -9.69 -22.96
N VAL A 32 5.73 -8.90 -21.92
CA VAL A 32 6.60 -8.86 -20.74
C VAL A 32 6.22 -9.94 -19.73
N ALA A 33 4.93 -10.09 -19.45
CA ALA A 33 4.38 -11.04 -18.50
C ALA A 33 2.90 -11.30 -18.81
N ARG A 34 2.28 -12.16 -18.03
CA ARG A 34 0.82 -12.40 -18.07
C ARG A 34 0.24 -12.25 -16.66
N ILE A 35 -1.00 -11.79 -16.56
CA ILE A 35 -1.74 -11.63 -15.30
C ILE A 35 -3.12 -12.28 -15.39
N SER A 36 -3.60 -12.82 -14.28
CA SER A 36 -4.98 -13.26 -14.13
C SER A 36 -5.45 -13.12 -12.68
N ALA A 37 -6.74 -12.90 -12.52
CA ALA A 37 -7.43 -12.93 -11.23
C ALA A 37 -8.48 -14.06 -11.19
N THR A 38 -8.48 -14.97 -12.16
CA THR A 38 -9.43 -16.09 -12.23
C THR A 38 -9.30 -16.97 -11.00
N GLY A 39 -10.41 -17.23 -10.32
CA GLY A 39 -10.47 -18.06 -9.12
C GLY A 39 -10.12 -17.31 -7.80
N ILE A 40 -9.76 -16.04 -7.83
CA ILE A 40 -9.56 -15.26 -6.60
C ILE A 40 -10.92 -14.88 -6.01
N ASP A 41 -11.17 -15.27 -4.76
CA ASP A 41 -12.32 -14.83 -4.00
C ASP A 41 -12.01 -13.48 -3.33
N LEU A 42 -12.61 -12.41 -3.88
CA LEU A 42 -12.42 -11.05 -3.36
C LEU A 42 -13.07 -10.85 -1.99
N ALA A 43 -14.15 -11.59 -1.68
CA ALA A 43 -14.80 -11.50 -0.37
C ALA A 43 -13.93 -12.15 0.71
N GLU A 44 -13.33 -13.30 0.40
CA GLU A 44 -12.34 -13.94 1.27
C GLU A 44 -11.14 -13.05 1.53
N MET A 45 -10.61 -12.37 0.51
CA MET A 45 -9.51 -11.41 0.67
C MET A 45 -9.85 -10.29 1.66
N VAL A 46 -11.05 -9.72 1.55
CA VAL A 46 -11.52 -8.67 2.46
C VAL A 46 -11.68 -9.23 3.87
N THR A 47 -12.23 -10.42 4.00
CA THR A 47 -12.41 -11.10 5.30
C THR A 47 -11.06 -11.38 5.95
N TYR A 48 -10.12 -11.95 5.22
CA TYR A 48 -8.76 -12.20 5.73
C TYR A 48 -8.06 -10.90 6.15
N ALA A 49 -8.15 -9.85 5.33
CA ALA A 49 -7.56 -8.57 5.68
C ALA A 49 -8.16 -7.98 6.97
N ARG A 50 -9.47 -8.13 7.21
CA ARG A 50 -10.17 -7.64 8.39
C ARG A 50 -9.90 -8.48 9.64
N GLU A 51 -9.90 -9.81 9.50
CA GLU A 51 -9.89 -10.74 10.64
C GLU A 51 -8.48 -11.18 11.03
N VAL A 52 -7.53 -11.14 10.09
CA VAL A 52 -6.13 -11.51 10.33
C VAL A 52 -5.22 -10.28 10.25
N GLY A 53 -5.23 -9.56 9.14
CA GLY A 53 -4.34 -8.42 8.90
C GLY A 53 -4.59 -7.27 9.86
N GLY A 54 -5.86 -6.89 10.09
CA GLY A 54 -6.25 -5.81 10.99
C GLY A 54 -5.82 -6.04 12.44
N PRO A 55 -6.19 -7.16 13.06
CA PRO A 55 -5.73 -7.50 14.40
C PRO A 55 -4.21 -7.56 14.54
N ALA A 56 -3.51 -8.17 13.56
CA ALA A 56 -2.05 -8.25 13.57
C ALA A 56 -1.39 -6.86 13.58
N LEU A 57 -1.84 -5.95 12.72
CA LEU A 57 -1.34 -4.57 12.69
C LEU A 57 -1.73 -3.78 13.94
N SER A 58 -2.93 -3.97 14.46
CA SER A 58 -3.40 -3.25 15.66
C SER A 58 -2.68 -3.67 16.93
N ALA A 59 -2.14 -4.89 16.97
CA ALA A 59 -1.32 -5.37 18.08
C ALA A 59 0.08 -4.75 18.10
N MET A 60 0.58 -4.28 16.96
CA MET A 60 1.89 -3.62 16.84
C MET A 60 1.81 -2.17 17.33
N THR A 61 2.87 -1.69 18.01
CA THR A 61 3.04 -0.27 18.30
C THR A 61 3.31 0.54 17.02
N PHE A 62 3.19 1.87 17.10
CA PHE A 62 3.59 2.74 15.97
C PHE A 62 5.06 2.55 15.60
N HIS A 63 5.93 2.32 16.58
CA HIS A 63 7.37 2.11 16.34
C HIS A 63 7.66 0.76 15.70
N GLU A 64 6.95 -0.29 16.07
CA GLU A 64 7.07 -1.61 15.43
C GLU A 64 6.60 -1.55 13.97
N ARG A 65 5.47 -0.91 13.70
CA ARG A 65 5.00 -0.67 12.33
C ARG A 65 6.01 0.16 11.52
N ALA A 66 6.56 1.21 12.11
CA ALA A 66 7.61 2.01 11.47
C ALA A 66 8.87 1.18 11.18
N GLY A 67 9.25 0.29 12.09
CA GLY A 67 10.36 -0.66 11.89
C GLY A 67 10.12 -1.59 10.70
N ALA A 68 8.91 -2.15 10.59
CA ALA A 68 8.51 -3.02 9.49
C ALA A 68 8.52 -2.28 8.14
N LEU A 69 8.01 -1.02 8.07
CA LEU A 69 8.11 -0.20 6.86
C LEU A 69 9.55 0.08 6.46
N LYS A 70 10.42 0.38 7.43
CA LYS A 70 11.84 0.59 7.15
C LYS A 70 12.49 -0.68 6.60
N ALA A 71 12.20 -1.84 7.20
CA ALA A 71 12.73 -3.13 6.73
C ALA A 71 12.27 -3.42 5.28
N LEU A 72 10.99 -3.19 4.99
CA LEU A 72 10.45 -3.29 3.63
C LEU A 72 11.21 -2.38 2.65
N ALA A 73 11.39 -1.10 2.99
CA ALA A 73 12.10 -0.15 2.14
C ALA A 73 13.53 -0.61 1.84
N LEU A 74 14.26 -1.08 2.85
CA LEU A 74 15.64 -1.57 2.67
C LEU A 74 15.70 -2.82 1.80
N THR A 75 14.74 -3.74 1.94
CA THR A 75 14.63 -4.93 1.09
C THR A 75 14.38 -4.56 -0.36
N LEU A 76 13.46 -3.63 -0.62
CA LEU A 76 13.17 -3.14 -1.97
C LEU A 76 14.36 -2.41 -2.58
N MET A 77 15.07 -1.60 -1.79
CA MET A 77 16.29 -0.91 -2.24
C MET A 77 17.42 -1.89 -2.63
N ALA A 78 17.54 -3.02 -1.95
CA ALA A 78 18.53 -4.04 -2.31
C ALA A 78 18.27 -4.65 -3.70
N GLY A 79 16.99 -4.77 -4.11
CA GLY A 79 16.58 -5.25 -5.45
C GLY A 79 16.39 -4.14 -6.49
N LYS A 80 16.80 -2.91 -6.22
CA LYS A 80 16.51 -1.71 -7.01
C LYS A 80 16.83 -1.86 -8.51
N ALA A 81 17.90 -2.52 -8.87
CA ALA A 81 18.32 -2.70 -10.27
C ALA A 81 17.27 -3.44 -11.11
N GLU A 82 16.57 -4.41 -10.52
CA GLU A 82 15.50 -5.17 -11.20
C GLU A 82 14.30 -4.28 -11.49
N PHE A 83 13.93 -3.40 -10.55
CA PHE A 83 12.87 -2.42 -10.76
C PHE A 83 13.17 -1.48 -11.92
N TYR A 84 14.40 -0.97 -12.02
CA TYR A 84 14.81 -0.13 -13.14
C TYR A 84 14.76 -0.87 -14.47
N THR A 85 15.20 -2.12 -14.50
CA THR A 85 15.12 -2.96 -15.71
C THR A 85 13.68 -3.15 -16.17
N LEU A 86 12.76 -3.47 -15.25
CA LEU A 86 11.34 -3.63 -15.56
C LEU A 86 10.66 -2.31 -15.94
N SER A 87 11.07 -1.20 -15.35
CA SER A 87 10.48 0.12 -15.60
C SER A 87 10.68 0.56 -17.06
N THR A 88 11.70 0.11 -17.75
CA THR A 88 11.89 0.40 -19.18
C THR A 88 10.75 -0.10 -20.04
N ALA A 89 10.14 -1.23 -19.69
CA ALA A 89 8.99 -1.78 -20.42
C ALA A 89 7.70 -0.94 -20.28
N THR A 90 7.64 -0.02 -19.32
CA THR A 90 6.53 0.95 -19.21
C THR A 90 6.68 2.15 -20.14
N GLY A 91 7.79 2.29 -20.85
CA GLY A 91 8.16 3.45 -21.65
C GLY A 91 8.72 4.61 -20.82
N ALA A 92 8.95 4.42 -19.52
CA ALA A 92 9.53 5.44 -18.65
C ALA A 92 10.98 5.72 -19.00
N THR A 93 11.37 7.00 -18.93
CA THR A 93 12.78 7.40 -19.02
C THR A 93 13.50 7.00 -17.70
N THR A 94 14.83 6.95 -17.72
CA THR A 94 15.61 6.70 -16.48
C THR A 94 15.30 7.74 -15.39
N ARG A 95 15.01 8.98 -15.78
CA ARG A 95 14.63 10.04 -14.85
C ARG A 95 13.25 9.77 -14.20
N ASP A 96 12.27 9.39 -15.01
CA ASP A 96 10.92 9.07 -14.54
C ASP A 96 10.92 7.82 -13.67
N SER A 97 11.70 6.80 -14.06
CA SER A 97 11.94 5.61 -13.23
C SER A 97 12.56 5.96 -11.88
N GLY A 98 13.48 6.94 -11.83
CA GLY A 98 14.04 7.44 -10.58
C GLY A 98 12.98 8.09 -9.68
N VAL A 99 12.08 8.88 -10.25
CA VAL A 99 10.96 9.49 -9.50
C VAL A 99 10.04 8.40 -8.94
N ASP A 100 9.67 7.41 -9.74
CA ASP A 100 8.78 6.32 -9.31
C ASP A 100 9.43 5.40 -8.27
N ILE A 101 10.61 4.87 -8.58
CA ILE A 101 11.26 3.84 -7.77
C ILE A 101 11.89 4.44 -6.51
N ASP A 102 12.77 5.43 -6.67
CA ASP A 102 13.46 6.04 -5.53
C ASP A 102 12.51 6.91 -4.70
N GLY A 103 11.57 7.60 -5.35
CA GLY A 103 10.51 8.33 -4.67
C GLY A 103 9.61 7.42 -3.86
N GLY A 104 9.22 6.27 -4.40
CA GLY A 104 8.44 5.26 -3.68
C GLY A 104 9.15 4.72 -2.45
N PHE A 105 10.41 4.30 -2.59
CA PHE A 105 11.22 3.80 -1.46
C PHE A 105 11.49 4.89 -0.43
N GLY A 106 11.79 6.12 -0.88
CA GLY A 106 11.98 7.28 -0.04
C GLY A 106 10.73 7.64 0.78
N THR A 107 9.55 7.44 0.19
CA THR A 107 8.27 7.64 0.89
C THR A 107 8.11 6.67 2.07
N LEU A 108 8.42 5.39 1.90
CA LEU A 108 8.40 4.42 3.03
C LEU A 108 9.34 4.86 4.16
N LEU A 109 10.58 5.24 3.83
CA LEU A 109 11.57 5.70 4.80
C LEU A 109 11.12 6.99 5.51
N SER A 110 10.49 7.91 4.78
CA SER A 110 9.97 9.16 5.34
C SER A 110 8.86 8.90 6.35
N TYR A 111 7.88 8.06 6.03
CA TYR A 111 6.81 7.68 6.96
C TYR A 111 7.34 6.89 8.16
N ALA A 112 8.27 5.95 7.95
CA ALA A 112 8.90 5.19 9.03
C ALA A 112 9.66 6.12 9.99
N SER A 113 10.45 7.06 9.46
CA SER A 113 11.20 8.04 10.26
C SER A 113 10.25 8.99 11.01
N LYS A 114 9.22 9.49 10.32
CA LYS A 114 8.24 10.40 10.91
C LYS A 114 7.45 9.72 12.04
N ALA A 115 6.98 8.51 11.82
CA ALA A 115 6.24 7.77 12.84
C ALA A 115 7.06 7.55 14.11
N ARG A 116 8.36 7.25 13.99
CA ARG A 116 9.25 7.09 15.16
C ARG A 116 9.55 8.38 15.90
N ARG A 117 9.51 9.53 15.21
CA ARG A 117 9.79 10.84 15.86
C ARG A 117 8.57 11.47 16.49
N GLU A 118 7.39 11.29 15.88
CA GLU A 118 6.19 12.06 16.19
C GLU A 118 5.12 11.25 16.91
N LEU A 119 5.18 9.91 16.82
CA LEU A 119 4.22 9.01 17.47
C LEU A 119 4.89 8.26 18.63
N PRO A 120 4.14 7.91 19.68
CA PRO A 120 4.67 7.18 20.83
C PRO A 120 4.95 5.71 20.46
N ASP A 121 5.81 5.05 21.25
CA ASP A 121 5.96 3.60 21.19
C ASP A 121 4.79 2.90 21.92
N SER A 122 3.62 3.01 21.33
CA SER A 122 2.34 2.53 21.85
C SER A 122 1.42 2.15 20.70
N THR A 123 0.35 1.42 21.01
CA THR A 123 -0.74 1.12 20.08
C THR A 123 -1.78 2.23 19.99
N VAL A 124 -1.72 3.21 20.89
CA VAL A 124 -2.60 4.38 20.99
C VAL A 124 -1.78 5.66 21.01
N PHE A 125 -2.33 6.73 20.42
CA PHE A 125 -1.76 8.07 20.48
C PHE A 125 -2.73 8.99 21.23
N LEU A 126 -2.26 9.55 22.35
CA LEU A 126 -2.97 10.58 23.11
C LEU A 126 -2.56 11.94 22.56
N ASP A 127 -3.50 12.65 21.95
CA ASP A 127 -3.27 13.95 21.33
C ASP A 127 -3.66 15.08 22.31
N GLY A 128 -2.67 15.84 22.70
CA GLY A 128 -2.82 16.93 23.65
C GLY A 128 -3.01 16.49 25.10
N ASN A 129 -3.33 17.47 25.95
CA ASN A 129 -3.60 17.27 27.36
C ASN A 129 -5.08 16.98 27.61
N VAL A 130 -5.36 16.45 28.80
CA VAL A 130 -6.75 16.36 29.28
C VAL A 130 -7.28 17.77 29.50
N GLU A 131 -8.41 18.09 28.89
CA GLU A 131 -9.06 19.40 28.98
C GLU A 131 -10.31 19.34 29.86
N PRO A 132 -10.48 20.23 30.85
CA PRO A 132 -11.72 20.36 31.60
C PRO A 132 -12.80 20.99 30.71
N LEU A 133 -13.88 20.25 30.48
CA LEU A 133 -15.03 20.68 29.68
C LEU A 133 -16.15 21.32 30.53
N GLY A 134 -15.99 21.34 31.84
CA GLY A 134 -16.95 21.90 32.78
C GLY A 134 -16.29 22.59 33.97
N LYS A 135 -17.00 23.56 34.57
CA LYS A 135 -16.50 24.36 35.71
C LYS A 135 -16.19 23.54 36.97
N GLY A 136 -16.76 22.35 37.11
CA GLY A 136 -16.61 21.48 38.30
C GLY A 136 -15.45 20.52 38.23
N GLY A 137 -14.68 20.48 37.15
CA GLY A 137 -13.53 19.57 36.99
C GLY A 137 -13.90 18.09 36.86
N THR A 138 -15.17 17.73 36.84
CA THR A 138 -15.65 16.34 36.75
C THR A 138 -15.93 15.91 35.32
N PHE A 139 -16.02 16.84 34.37
CA PHE A 139 -16.21 16.56 32.95
C PHE A 139 -14.92 16.93 32.20
N LEU A 140 -14.24 15.88 31.72
CA LEU A 140 -12.92 16.00 31.10
C LEU A 140 -12.98 15.40 29.68
N GLY A 141 -12.19 15.95 28.76
CA GLY A 141 -12.02 15.44 27.39
C GLY A 141 -10.56 15.24 27.05
N GLN A 142 -10.28 14.24 26.23
CA GLN A 142 -8.99 14.02 25.60
C GLN A 142 -9.17 13.32 24.27
N HIS A 143 -8.39 13.72 23.24
CA HIS A 143 -8.37 13.01 21.97
C HIS A 143 -7.48 11.77 22.05
N ILE A 144 -8.03 10.64 21.63
CA ILE A 144 -7.33 9.35 21.58
C ILE A 144 -7.43 8.82 20.16
N TYR A 145 -6.28 8.62 19.52
CA TYR A 145 -6.20 7.97 18.21
C TYR A 145 -5.82 6.50 18.39
N THR A 146 -6.60 5.63 17.77
CA THR A 146 -6.38 4.18 17.76
C THR A 146 -6.30 3.69 16.32
N SER A 147 -5.83 2.47 16.09
CA SER A 147 -5.84 1.84 14.77
C SER A 147 -7.25 1.81 14.19
N ARG A 148 -7.38 2.21 12.93
CA ARG A 148 -8.67 2.23 12.24
C ARG A 148 -9.07 0.81 11.82
N ARG A 149 -10.29 0.41 12.11
CA ARG A 149 -10.84 -0.85 11.60
C ARG A 149 -11.18 -0.73 10.11
N GLY A 150 -11.02 -1.82 9.38
CA GLY A 150 -11.35 -1.91 7.97
C GLY A 150 -10.16 -2.32 7.12
N VAL A 151 -10.25 -2.07 5.81
CA VAL A 151 -9.24 -2.42 4.81
C VAL A 151 -9.04 -1.24 3.88
N ALA A 152 -7.80 -0.91 3.56
CA ALA A 152 -7.47 0.07 2.54
C ALA A 152 -7.41 -0.63 1.18
N VAL A 153 -8.38 -0.38 0.30
CA VAL A 153 -8.34 -0.85 -1.08
C VAL A 153 -7.63 0.18 -1.94
N GLN A 154 -6.53 -0.22 -2.57
CA GLN A 154 -5.66 0.65 -3.36
C GLN A 154 -5.66 0.21 -4.81
N ILE A 155 -6.25 1.03 -5.68
CA ILE A 155 -6.25 0.84 -7.13
C ILE A 155 -5.29 1.85 -7.71
N ASN A 156 -4.17 1.38 -8.26
CA ASN A 156 -3.06 2.22 -8.68
C ASN A 156 -2.99 2.36 -10.20
N ALA A 157 -2.50 3.52 -10.67
CA ALA A 157 -2.24 3.77 -12.06
C ALA A 157 -1.00 3.00 -12.54
N PHE A 158 -0.87 2.83 -13.86
CA PHE A 158 0.22 2.05 -14.44
C PHE A 158 1.51 2.87 -14.65
N ASN A 159 1.43 4.20 -14.68
CA ASN A 159 2.55 5.08 -15.03
C ASN A 159 3.53 5.35 -13.88
N PHE A 160 3.10 5.20 -12.62
CA PHE A 160 3.94 5.24 -11.42
C PHE A 160 3.60 4.05 -10.53
N PRO A 161 3.93 2.82 -10.96
CA PRO A 161 3.48 1.60 -10.30
C PRO A 161 4.09 1.39 -8.92
N VAL A 162 5.32 1.84 -8.69
CA VAL A 162 6.03 1.70 -7.41
C VAL A 162 5.61 2.80 -6.44
N TRP A 163 5.79 4.05 -6.82
CA TRP A 163 5.41 5.17 -5.95
C TRP A 163 3.92 5.18 -5.63
N GLY A 164 3.07 5.07 -6.65
CA GLY A 164 1.61 5.10 -6.48
C GLY A 164 1.07 4.05 -5.52
N PHE A 165 1.74 2.91 -5.40
CA PHE A 165 1.47 1.89 -4.38
C PHE A 165 2.01 2.30 -3.01
N LEU A 166 3.30 2.61 -2.93
CA LEU A 166 4.01 2.77 -1.66
C LEU A 166 3.58 4.03 -0.89
N GLU A 167 3.21 5.12 -1.59
CA GLU A 167 2.68 6.34 -0.97
C GLU A 167 1.36 6.12 -0.22
N LYS A 168 0.57 5.14 -0.65
CA LYS A 168 -0.71 4.79 -0.03
C LYS A 168 -0.54 3.71 1.04
N LEU A 169 0.38 2.77 0.80
CA LEU A 169 0.70 1.72 1.76
C LEU A 169 1.27 2.29 3.06
N ALA A 170 2.22 3.22 2.96
CA ALA A 170 2.94 3.74 4.12
C ALA A 170 2.02 4.35 5.19
N PRO A 171 1.15 5.33 4.90
CA PRO A 171 0.25 5.89 5.90
C PRO A 171 -0.81 4.87 6.38
N ALA A 172 -1.35 4.02 5.49
CA ALA A 172 -2.31 2.99 5.88
C ALA A 172 -1.69 2.01 6.89
N PHE A 173 -0.46 1.57 6.64
CA PHE A 173 0.25 0.64 7.50
C PHE A 173 0.57 1.26 8.88
N ILE A 174 1.03 2.52 8.92
CA ILE A 174 1.26 3.23 10.19
C ILE A 174 -0.05 3.42 10.97
N ALA A 175 -1.17 3.66 10.27
CA ALA A 175 -2.49 3.77 10.88
C ALA A 175 -3.06 2.40 11.35
N GLY A 176 -2.34 1.29 11.12
CA GLY A 176 -2.78 -0.06 11.49
C GLY A 176 -3.87 -0.63 10.59
N VAL A 177 -3.94 -0.18 9.33
CA VAL A 177 -4.93 -0.60 8.34
C VAL A 177 -4.29 -1.53 7.31
N PRO A 178 -4.73 -2.78 7.18
CA PRO A 178 -4.25 -3.69 6.14
C PRO A 178 -4.66 -3.19 4.76
N SER A 179 -3.83 -3.47 3.75
CA SER A 179 -4.05 -3.01 2.39
C SER A 179 -4.30 -4.17 1.44
N ILE A 180 -5.32 -4.01 0.57
CA ILE A 180 -5.52 -4.82 -0.63
C ILE A 180 -5.12 -3.96 -1.82
N VAL A 181 -4.16 -4.42 -2.60
CA VAL A 181 -3.55 -3.62 -3.66
C VAL A 181 -3.80 -4.24 -5.03
N LYS A 182 -4.35 -3.43 -5.93
CA LYS A 182 -4.39 -3.70 -7.37
C LYS A 182 -3.34 -2.83 -8.05
N PRO A 183 -2.17 -3.38 -8.43
CA PRO A 183 -1.02 -2.60 -8.88
C PRO A 183 -1.27 -1.80 -10.17
N ARG A 184 -2.16 -2.27 -11.05
CA ARG A 184 -2.45 -1.66 -12.35
C ARG A 184 -3.94 -1.55 -12.58
N SER A 185 -4.41 -0.37 -13.01
CA SER A 185 -5.74 -0.20 -13.59
C SER A 185 -5.66 0.60 -14.90
N GLU A 186 -6.62 0.42 -15.81
CA GLU A 186 -6.76 1.28 -16.97
C GLU A 186 -7.20 2.67 -16.50
N GLU A 187 -6.32 3.63 -16.61
CA GLU A 187 -6.48 5.01 -16.12
C GLU A 187 -7.77 5.69 -16.62
N ARG A 188 -8.16 5.43 -17.87
CA ARG A 188 -9.36 6.01 -18.49
C ARG A 188 -10.68 5.62 -17.83
N ARG A 189 -10.76 4.44 -17.21
CA ARG A 189 -11.99 3.98 -16.54
C ARG A 189 -12.09 4.51 -15.12
N VAL A 190 -11.00 4.49 -14.38
CA VAL A 190 -10.96 4.96 -12.97
C VAL A 190 -11.21 6.47 -12.90
N GLY A 191 -10.60 7.27 -13.76
CA GLY A 191 -10.84 8.71 -13.82
C GLY A 191 -12.29 9.08 -14.14
N LYS A 192 -12.98 8.33 -15.01
CA LYS A 192 -14.40 8.55 -15.31
C LYS A 192 -15.33 8.17 -14.17
N GLU A 193 -15.01 7.14 -13.39
CA GLU A 193 -15.82 6.73 -12.25
C GLU A 193 -15.61 7.65 -11.05
N CYS A 194 -14.39 8.11 -10.78
CA CYS A 194 -14.15 9.14 -9.78
C CYS A 194 -14.90 10.44 -10.07
N LEU A 195 -14.93 10.89 -11.34
CA LEU A 195 -15.69 12.07 -11.76
C LEU A 195 -17.22 11.90 -11.64
N ARG A 196 -17.74 10.66 -11.66
CA ARG A 196 -19.16 10.39 -11.40
C ARG A 196 -19.52 10.38 -9.92
N LEU A 197 -18.60 10.00 -9.05
CA LEU A 197 -18.81 9.97 -7.60
C LEU A 197 -18.63 11.35 -6.94
N CYS A 198 -17.95 12.29 -7.62
CA CYS A 198 -17.75 13.66 -7.15
C CYS A 198 -18.79 14.65 -7.69
N ARG A 199 -19.84 14.21 -8.36
CA ARG A 199 -21.01 14.97 -8.78
C ARG A 199 -22.23 14.48 -8.01
#